data_3a8a9efeb4294d12604f6d8cc5c4a880
#
_entry.id   3a8a9efeb4294d12604f6d8cc5c4a880
#
_cell.length_a   1.000
_cell.length_b   1.000
_cell.length_c   1.000
_cell.angle_alpha   90.00
_cell.angle_beta   90.00
_cell.angle_gamma   90.00
#
_symmetry.space_group_name_H-M   'P 1'
#
loop_
_entity.id
_entity.type
_entity.pdbx_description
1 polymer ?
#
loop_
_entity_poly.entity_id
_entity_poly.type
_entity_poly.pdbx_seq_one_letter_code
_entity_poly.pdbx_strand_id
1 'polypeptide(L)'
;MKKKISIERISAELDTDRPIWAAVGDLCCRTGDGGDPIPNERWELFTRIWIEPYRVLMPEWSYVALADRRVVGYLTGCPDTARFARRCFVRCTLPLLRQVVCGRYRGDAYGKRFARQTLRLENRAERSFPRPIRRQLLRQFPAHLHMNVDAEFRRGGVGRRLIDRFIQDLRQRRVSGVHLFCGAAPVPFYTCVDFHELAVISVRGNPVYAMVLRL
;
A
#
# COMPACT_ATOMS: atom_id res chain seq x y z
N MET A 1 13.11 -2.70 -28.30
CA MET A 1 13.50 -1.43 -27.61
C MET A 1 13.06 -1.48 -26.16
N LYS A 2 13.96 -1.24 -25.19
CA LYS A 2 13.56 -1.14 -23.77
C LYS A 2 12.77 0.17 -23.60
N LYS A 3 11.52 0.10 -23.17
CA LYS A 3 10.70 1.27 -22.86
C LYS A 3 11.39 2.11 -21.79
N LYS A 4 11.51 3.41 -22.02
CA LYS A 4 12.07 4.35 -21.03
C LYS A 4 11.09 4.47 -19.87
N ILE A 5 11.51 4.12 -18.66
CA ILE A 5 10.69 4.20 -17.45
C ILE A 5 11.18 5.40 -16.62
N SER A 6 10.28 6.31 -16.25
CA SER A 6 10.52 7.35 -15.23
C SER A 6 9.91 6.97 -13.90
N ILE A 7 10.52 7.45 -12.80
CA ILE A 7 9.93 7.39 -11.45
C ILE A 7 9.62 8.81 -11.03
N GLU A 8 8.36 9.09 -10.77
CA GLU A 8 7.87 10.42 -10.46
C GLU A 8 7.06 10.42 -9.17
N ARG A 9 7.17 11.49 -8.39
CA ARG A 9 6.27 11.72 -7.26
C ARG A 9 4.92 12.17 -7.80
N ILE A 10 3.84 11.67 -7.24
CA ILE A 10 2.50 12.12 -7.65
C ILE A 10 2.29 13.54 -7.14
N SER A 11 2.25 14.50 -8.09
CA SER A 11 1.89 15.88 -7.83
C SER A 11 0.49 16.19 -8.35
N ALA A 12 -0.08 17.31 -7.91
CA ALA A 12 -1.38 17.76 -8.41
C ALA A 12 -1.35 18.03 -9.93
N GLU A 13 -0.22 18.59 -10.43
CA GLU A 13 -0.04 18.84 -11.86
C GLU A 13 -0.02 17.54 -12.66
N LEU A 14 0.72 16.53 -12.17
CA LEU A 14 0.79 15.22 -12.82
C LEU A 14 -0.58 14.53 -12.87
N ASP A 15 -1.39 14.68 -11.81
CA ASP A 15 -2.74 14.08 -11.73
C ASP A 15 -3.77 14.87 -12.57
N THR A 16 -3.57 16.20 -12.76
CA THR A 16 -4.43 17.04 -13.59
C THR A 16 -4.31 16.67 -15.07
N ASP A 17 -3.10 16.46 -15.55
CA ASP A 17 -2.86 16.03 -16.92
C ASP A 17 -3.40 14.62 -17.21
N ARG A 18 -3.56 13.82 -16.18
CA ARG A 18 -4.02 12.42 -16.23
C ARG A 18 -4.56 11.98 -14.90
N PRO A 19 -5.58 11.12 -14.89
CA PRO A 19 -6.10 10.55 -13.65
C PRO A 19 -5.12 9.49 -13.09
N ILE A 20 -3.96 9.95 -12.62
CA ILE A 20 -2.89 9.07 -12.09
C ILE A 20 -3.41 8.23 -10.92
N TRP A 21 -4.17 8.83 -10.01
CA TRP A 21 -4.74 8.10 -8.88
C TRP A 21 -5.75 7.03 -9.30
N ALA A 22 -6.51 7.25 -10.38
CA ALA A 22 -7.37 6.23 -10.94
C ALA A 22 -6.55 5.06 -11.50
N ALA A 23 -5.48 5.36 -12.28
CA ALA A 23 -4.59 4.33 -12.81
C ALA A 23 -3.85 3.55 -11.70
N VAL A 24 -3.47 4.21 -10.60
CA VAL A 24 -2.91 3.56 -9.41
C VAL A 24 -3.94 2.63 -8.76
N GLY A 25 -5.20 3.07 -8.63
CA GLY A 25 -6.31 2.25 -8.13
C GLY A 25 -6.55 1.01 -8.99
N ASP A 26 -6.60 1.17 -10.31
CA ASP A 26 -6.75 0.07 -11.26
C ASP A 26 -5.59 -0.93 -11.16
N LEU A 27 -4.34 -0.45 -11.10
CA LEU A 27 -3.19 -1.32 -10.94
C LEU A 27 -3.22 -2.05 -9.60
N CYS A 28 -3.62 -1.37 -8.51
CA CYS A 28 -3.82 -1.98 -7.20
C CYS A 28 -4.82 -3.14 -7.26
N CYS A 29 -5.95 -2.95 -7.92
CA CYS A 29 -6.99 -3.96 -8.05
C CYS A 29 -6.59 -5.13 -8.94
N ARG A 30 -5.87 -4.86 -10.04
CA ARG A 30 -5.36 -5.91 -10.95
C ARG A 30 -4.26 -6.79 -10.34
N THR A 31 -3.67 -6.37 -9.23
CA THR A 31 -2.55 -7.07 -8.58
C THR A 31 -2.81 -7.34 -7.10
N GLY A 32 -4.04 -7.17 -6.64
CA GLY A 32 -4.38 -7.11 -5.21
C GLY A 32 -4.45 -8.46 -4.50
N ASP A 33 -4.61 -9.56 -5.22
CA ASP A 33 -4.67 -10.91 -4.65
C ASP A 33 -3.38 -11.69 -4.96
N GLY A 34 -2.33 -11.44 -4.18
CA GLY A 34 -1.05 -12.12 -4.36
C GLY A 34 -0.34 -11.85 -5.69
N GLY A 35 -0.80 -10.87 -6.45
CA GLY A 35 -0.32 -10.55 -7.78
C GLY A 35 -1.37 -10.75 -8.87
N ASP A 36 -2.52 -11.35 -8.53
CA ASP A 36 -3.67 -11.59 -9.39
C ASP A 36 -4.76 -10.53 -9.19
N PRO A 37 -5.68 -10.38 -10.17
CA PRO A 37 -6.80 -9.45 -10.06
C PRO A 37 -7.78 -9.84 -8.95
N ILE A 38 -8.24 -8.87 -8.20
CA ILE A 38 -9.40 -9.06 -7.31
C ILE A 38 -10.71 -9.01 -8.12
N PRO A 39 -11.82 -9.60 -7.63
CA PRO A 39 -13.13 -9.49 -8.28
C PRO A 39 -13.56 -8.03 -8.49
N ASN A 40 -14.10 -7.70 -9.66
CA ASN A 40 -14.45 -6.32 -10.06
C ASN A 40 -15.42 -5.63 -9.09
N GLU A 41 -16.35 -6.39 -8.49
CA GLU A 41 -17.32 -5.88 -7.52
C GLU A 41 -16.65 -5.33 -6.24
N ARG A 42 -15.36 -5.62 -6.03
CA ARG A 42 -14.59 -5.14 -4.89
C ARG A 42 -13.73 -3.91 -5.21
N TRP A 43 -13.56 -3.55 -6.46
CA TRP A 43 -12.57 -2.54 -6.89
C TRP A 43 -12.78 -1.19 -6.21
N GLU A 44 -14.00 -0.67 -6.19
CA GLU A 44 -14.28 0.61 -5.54
C GLU A 44 -13.87 0.60 -4.06
N LEU A 45 -14.34 -0.42 -3.32
CA LEU A 45 -14.07 -0.50 -1.89
C LEU A 45 -12.60 -0.80 -1.61
N PHE A 46 -11.96 -1.63 -2.44
CA PHE A 46 -10.55 -1.96 -2.32
C PHE A 46 -9.67 -0.71 -2.51
N THR A 47 -9.94 0.07 -3.55
CA THR A 47 -9.27 1.35 -3.80
C THR A 47 -9.50 2.35 -2.66
N ARG A 48 -10.72 2.45 -2.13
CA ARG A 48 -11.04 3.31 -0.97
C ARG A 48 -10.29 2.93 0.30
N ILE A 49 -9.92 1.67 0.45
CA ILE A 49 -9.21 1.18 1.65
C ILE A 49 -7.70 1.27 1.47
N TRP A 50 -7.17 0.91 0.30
CA TRP A 50 -5.74 0.74 0.08
C TRP A 50 -5.05 1.94 -0.58
N ILE A 51 -5.78 2.75 -1.38
CA ILE A 51 -5.19 3.85 -2.14
C ILE A 51 -5.67 5.22 -1.64
N GLU A 52 -6.98 5.39 -1.45
CA GLU A 52 -7.58 6.67 -1.06
C GLU A 52 -6.96 7.30 0.19
N PRO A 53 -6.60 6.55 1.27
CA PRO A 53 -5.94 7.14 2.43
C PRO A 53 -4.62 7.83 2.10
N TYR A 54 -3.84 7.29 1.17
CA TYR A 54 -2.58 7.92 0.75
C TYR A 54 -2.84 9.14 -0.12
N ARG A 55 -3.77 9.06 -1.06
CA ARG A 55 -4.19 10.19 -1.88
C ARG A 55 -4.61 11.39 -1.03
N VAL A 56 -5.39 11.16 0.02
CA VAL A 56 -5.96 12.23 0.86
C VAL A 56 -4.98 12.72 1.93
N LEU A 57 -4.16 11.84 2.48
CA LEU A 57 -3.36 12.14 3.68
C LEU A 57 -1.87 12.31 3.41
N MET A 58 -1.33 11.64 2.38
CA MET A 58 0.11 11.50 2.12
C MET A 58 0.44 11.50 0.62
N PRO A 59 -0.15 12.38 -0.21
CA PRO A 59 0.14 12.39 -1.66
C PRO A 59 1.63 12.61 -1.93
N GLU A 60 2.30 13.41 -1.10
CA GLU A 60 3.72 13.71 -1.20
C GLU A 60 4.65 12.51 -0.93
N TRP A 61 4.10 11.41 -0.39
CA TRP A 61 4.82 10.15 -0.15
C TRP A 61 4.35 9.05 -1.12
N SER A 62 3.85 9.44 -2.28
CA SER A 62 3.34 8.54 -3.30
C SER A 62 4.07 8.75 -4.63
N TYR A 63 4.48 7.64 -5.24
CA TYR A 63 5.33 7.61 -6.42
C TYR A 63 4.74 6.69 -7.46
N VAL A 64 4.96 7.00 -8.72
CA VAL A 64 4.58 6.16 -9.87
C VAL A 64 5.77 5.89 -10.77
N ALA A 65 5.77 4.71 -11.37
CA ALA A 65 6.62 4.36 -12.48
C ALA A 65 5.80 4.52 -13.78
N LEU A 66 6.30 5.34 -14.69
CA LEU A 66 5.66 5.62 -15.98
C LEU A 66 6.49 5.01 -17.11
N ALA A 67 5.86 4.20 -17.95
CA ALA A 67 6.40 3.74 -19.24
C ALA A 67 5.54 4.32 -20.36
N ASP A 68 6.12 5.11 -21.26
CA ASP A 68 5.38 5.77 -22.34
C ASP A 68 4.10 6.47 -21.84
N ARG A 69 4.22 7.17 -20.71
CA ARG A 69 3.13 7.85 -20.03
C ARG A 69 2.06 6.94 -19.37
N ARG A 70 2.17 5.62 -19.38
CA ARG A 70 1.29 4.65 -18.67
C ARG A 70 1.84 4.35 -17.28
N VAL A 71 1.00 4.31 -16.26
CA VAL A 71 1.37 3.82 -14.92
C VAL A 71 1.62 2.31 -14.99
N VAL A 72 2.86 1.90 -14.70
CA VAL A 72 3.29 0.50 -14.70
C VAL A 72 3.75 0.01 -13.32
N GLY A 73 3.78 0.90 -12.36
CA GLY A 73 4.07 0.59 -10.97
C GLY A 73 3.75 1.79 -10.10
N TYR A 74 3.50 1.54 -8.83
CA TYR A 74 3.35 2.60 -7.83
C TYR A 74 3.92 2.17 -6.49
N LEU A 75 4.27 3.15 -5.68
CA LEU A 75 4.57 3.01 -4.27
C LEU A 75 3.84 4.14 -3.52
N THR A 76 3.00 3.78 -2.56
CA THR A 76 2.39 4.69 -1.61
C THR A 76 2.94 4.40 -0.23
N GLY A 77 3.20 5.41 0.58
CA GLY A 77 3.76 5.20 1.91
C GLY A 77 3.54 6.37 2.85
N CYS A 78 4.13 6.28 4.01
CA CYS A 78 4.16 7.38 4.97
C CYS A 78 5.40 7.29 5.86
N PRO A 79 5.89 8.41 6.40
CA PRO A 79 7.05 8.44 7.30
C PRO A 79 6.70 8.07 8.77
N ASP A 80 5.42 8.13 9.16
CA ASP A 80 4.93 7.86 10.52
C ASP A 80 3.60 7.11 10.48
N THR A 81 3.67 5.79 10.61
CA THR A 81 2.53 4.88 10.60
C THR A 81 1.52 5.18 11.71
N ALA A 82 1.97 5.55 12.90
CA ALA A 82 1.06 5.80 14.02
C ALA A 82 0.21 7.07 13.77
N ARG A 83 0.86 8.13 13.28
CA ARG A 83 0.17 9.37 12.89
C ARG A 83 -0.77 9.15 11.70
N PHE A 84 -0.29 8.43 10.67
CA PHE A 84 -1.10 8.07 9.52
C PHE A 84 -2.35 7.29 9.91
N ALA A 85 -2.20 6.24 10.74
CA ALA A 85 -3.32 5.39 11.17
C ALA A 85 -4.41 6.18 11.92
N ARG A 86 -4.01 7.11 12.80
CA ARG A 86 -4.96 7.99 13.51
C ARG A 86 -5.73 8.90 12.54
N ARG A 87 -5.02 9.56 11.62
CA ARG A 87 -5.65 10.44 10.60
C ARG A 87 -6.53 9.65 9.65
N CYS A 88 -6.08 8.47 9.21
CA CYS A 88 -6.84 7.56 8.35
C CYS A 88 -8.13 7.10 9.04
N PHE A 89 -8.09 6.76 10.33
CA PHE A 89 -9.29 6.40 11.07
C PHE A 89 -10.34 7.50 11.02
N VAL A 90 -9.96 8.75 11.32
CA VAL A 90 -10.88 9.89 11.39
C VAL A 90 -11.38 10.30 10.00
N ARG A 91 -10.49 10.41 9.01
CA ARG A 91 -10.83 11.01 7.71
C ARG A 91 -11.32 10.01 6.65
N CYS A 92 -10.96 8.74 6.78
CA CYS A 92 -11.29 7.72 5.76
C CYS A 92 -12.18 6.61 6.35
N THR A 93 -11.77 6.01 7.49
CA THR A 93 -12.46 4.84 8.05
C THR A 93 -13.80 5.21 8.68
N LEU A 94 -13.84 6.24 9.51
CA LEU A 94 -15.07 6.65 10.22
C LEU A 94 -16.18 7.11 9.26
N PRO A 95 -15.93 7.93 8.22
CA PRO A 95 -16.94 8.27 7.23
C PRO A 95 -17.47 7.04 6.47
N LEU A 96 -16.59 6.11 6.08
CA LEU A 96 -16.99 4.86 5.44
C LEU A 96 -17.87 4.01 6.37
N LEU A 97 -17.46 3.88 7.65
CA LEU A 97 -18.24 3.18 8.67
C LEU A 97 -19.63 3.76 8.82
N ARG A 98 -19.75 5.10 8.91
CA ARG A 98 -21.05 5.78 8.97
C ARG A 98 -21.93 5.48 7.76
N GLN A 99 -21.37 5.51 6.54
CA GLN A 99 -22.11 5.17 5.32
C GLN A 99 -22.65 3.74 5.37
N VAL A 100 -21.84 2.78 5.85
CA VAL A 100 -22.25 1.37 5.96
C VAL A 100 -23.31 1.16 7.04
N VAL A 101 -23.13 1.75 8.23
CA VAL A 101 -24.07 1.61 9.36
C VAL A 101 -25.41 2.28 9.07
N CYS A 102 -25.38 3.49 8.46
CA CYS A 102 -26.62 4.22 8.11
C CYS A 102 -27.28 3.72 6.81
N GLY A 103 -26.82 2.60 6.24
CA GLY A 103 -27.39 2.06 5.00
C GLY A 103 -27.15 2.91 3.74
N ARG A 104 -26.33 3.97 3.84
CA ARG A 104 -26.02 4.88 2.73
C ARG A 104 -24.90 4.37 1.81
N TYR A 105 -24.22 3.30 2.16
CA TYR A 105 -23.27 2.64 1.29
C TYR A 105 -24.02 1.95 0.13
N ARG A 106 -23.82 2.44 -1.09
CA ARG A 106 -24.52 1.98 -2.30
C ARG A 106 -23.96 0.72 -2.93
N GLY A 107 -22.98 0.06 -2.31
CA GLY A 107 -22.44 -1.21 -2.77
C GLY A 107 -23.49 -2.33 -2.79
N ASP A 108 -23.26 -3.35 -3.61
CA ASP A 108 -24.07 -4.58 -3.64
C ASP A 108 -24.01 -5.35 -2.30
N ALA A 109 -24.75 -6.45 -2.21
CA ALA A 109 -24.77 -7.29 -1.00
C ALA A 109 -23.38 -7.80 -0.62
N TYR A 110 -22.55 -8.09 -1.62
CA TYR A 110 -21.19 -8.56 -1.45
C TYR A 110 -20.27 -7.45 -0.94
N GLY A 111 -20.30 -6.26 -1.54
CA GLY A 111 -19.58 -5.08 -1.08
C GLY A 111 -19.95 -4.68 0.34
N LYS A 112 -21.25 -4.74 0.70
CA LYS A 112 -21.71 -4.52 2.08
C LYS A 112 -21.16 -5.53 3.08
N ARG A 113 -21.11 -6.80 2.70
CA ARG A 113 -20.51 -7.87 3.53
C ARG A 113 -19.01 -7.65 3.70
N PHE A 114 -18.30 -7.37 2.61
CA PHE A 114 -16.87 -7.10 2.62
C PHE A 114 -16.54 -5.83 3.42
N ALA A 115 -17.32 -4.75 3.28
CA ALA A 115 -17.18 -3.53 4.06
C ALA A 115 -17.32 -3.81 5.56
N ARG A 116 -18.34 -4.58 5.98
CA ARG A 116 -18.51 -4.99 7.38
C ARG A 116 -17.34 -5.81 7.90
N GLN A 117 -16.83 -6.77 7.13
CA GLN A 117 -15.68 -7.59 7.51
C GLN A 117 -14.40 -6.74 7.65
N THR A 118 -14.18 -5.83 6.72
CA THR A 118 -13.01 -4.92 6.74
C THR A 118 -13.08 -3.94 7.92
N LEU A 119 -14.28 -3.44 8.21
CA LEU A 119 -14.51 -2.52 9.33
C LEU A 119 -14.42 -3.20 10.70
N ARG A 120 -14.69 -4.50 10.81
CA ARG A 120 -14.46 -5.31 12.03
C ARG A 120 -12.99 -5.48 12.36
N LEU A 121 -12.08 -4.92 11.54
CA LEU A 121 -10.64 -4.92 11.79
C LEU A 121 -9.98 -6.32 11.78
N GLU A 122 -10.77 -7.36 11.50
CA GLU A 122 -10.32 -8.76 11.45
C GLU A 122 -9.42 -9.04 10.23
N ASN A 123 -9.45 -8.16 9.23
CA ASN A 123 -8.71 -8.32 7.98
C ASN A 123 -7.37 -7.55 7.92
N ARG A 124 -6.98 -6.86 9.00
CA ARG A 124 -5.67 -6.22 9.04
C ARG A 124 -4.65 -7.19 9.64
N ALA A 125 -3.92 -7.89 8.78
CA ALA A 125 -2.84 -8.79 9.17
C ALA A 125 -1.88 -8.17 10.20
N GLU A 126 -1.60 -6.87 10.08
CA GLU A 126 -0.82 -6.07 11.03
C GLU A 126 -1.27 -6.21 12.49
N ARG A 127 -2.58 -6.32 12.74
CA ARG A 127 -3.13 -6.45 14.09
C ARG A 127 -3.00 -7.85 14.68
N SER A 128 -2.80 -8.84 13.82
CA SER A 128 -2.59 -10.23 14.24
C SER A 128 -1.19 -10.47 14.79
N PHE A 129 -0.22 -9.57 14.51
CA PHE A 129 1.10 -9.65 15.13
C PHE A 129 1.05 -9.37 16.63
N PRO A 130 1.88 -10.07 17.44
CA PRO A 130 1.99 -9.84 18.88
C PRO A 130 2.27 -8.38 19.22
N ARG A 131 1.72 -7.90 20.33
CA ARG A 131 1.91 -6.51 20.79
C ARG A 131 3.37 -6.06 20.86
N PRO A 132 4.34 -6.87 21.33
CA PRO A 132 5.76 -6.49 21.33
C PRO A 132 6.27 -6.19 19.91
N ILE A 133 5.99 -7.05 18.93
CA ILE A 133 6.39 -6.87 17.53
C ILE A 133 5.80 -5.57 16.95
N ARG A 134 4.50 -5.33 17.15
CA ARG A 134 3.85 -4.09 16.69
C ARG A 134 4.47 -2.84 17.32
N ARG A 135 4.81 -2.91 18.62
CA ARG A 135 5.49 -1.80 19.31
C ARG A 135 6.89 -1.57 18.75
N GLN A 136 7.63 -2.63 18.46
CA GLN A 136 8.95 -2.56 17.84
C GLN A 136 8.88 -1.94 16.44
N LEU A 137 7.94 -2.39 15.60
CA LEU A 137 7.72 -1.81 14.27
C LEU A 137 7.49 -0.29 14.35
N LEU A 138 6.54 0.16 15.17
CA LEU A 138 6.21 1.58 15.27
C LEU A 138 7.34 2.45 15.86
N ARG A 139 8.21 1.88 16.70
CA ARG A 139 9.31 2.64 17.33
C ARG A 139 10.57 2.67 16.49
N GLN A 140 10.97 1.53 15.91
CA GLN A 140 12.24 1.38 15.20
C GLN A 140 12.10 1.57 13.70
N PHE A 141 10.93 1.26 13.14
CA PHE A 141 10.62 1.32 11.71
C PHE A 141 9.31 2.09 11.48
N PRO A 142 9.27 3.39 11.83
CA PRO A 142 8.01 4.15 11.88
C PRO A 142 7.35 4.35 10.51
N ALA A 143 8.12 4.36 9.42
CA ALA A 143 7.58 4.45 8.07
C ALA A 143 6.98 3.12 7.60
N HIS A 144 6.00 3.18 6.67
CA HIS A 144 5.54 2.00 5.94
C HIS A 144 5.32 2.32 4.47
N LEU A 145 5.24 1.27 3.67
CA LEU A 145 4.94 1.35 2.25
C LEU A 145 3.94 0.28 1.80
N HIS A 146 3.24 0.59 0.70
CA HIS A 146 2.46 -0.33 -0.11
C HIS A 146 2.83 -0.13 -1.58
N MET A 147 3.16 -1.21 -2.30
CA MET A 147 3.70 -1.13 -3.65
C MET A 147 3.19 -2.28 -4.51
N ASN A 148 2.85 -1.96 -5.77
CA ASN A 148 2.64 -2.96 -6.80
C ASN A 148 3.31 -2.55 -8.11
N VAL A 149 3.71 -3.56 -8.89
CA VAL A 149 4.28 -3.41 -10.23
C VAL A 149 3.50 -4.33 -11.17
N ASP A 150 3.09 -3.78 -12.31
CA ASP A 150 2.43 -4.52 -13.39
C ASP A 150 3.28 -5.74 -13.77
N ALA A 151 2.62 -6.89 -13.98
CA ALA A 151 3.28 -8.18 -14.22
C ALA A 151 4.29 -8.11 -15.38
N GLU A 152 3.95 -7.40 -16.45
CA GLU A 152 4.82 -7.22 -17.64
C GLU A 152 6.11 -6.46 -17.33
N PHE A 153 6.14 -5.66 -16.25
CA PHE A 153 7.27 -4.82 -15.86
C PHE A 153 8.02 -5.34 -14.62
N ARG A 154 7.59 -6.48 -14.09
CA ARG A 154 8.35 -7.17 -13.03
C ARG A 154 9.70 -7.64 -13.55
N ARG A 155 10.67 -7.82 -12.65
CA ARG A 155 12.06 -8.21 -12.97
C ARG A 155 12.83 -7.19 -13.83
N GLY A 156 12.20 -6.06 -14.23
CA GLY A 156 12.82 -4.95 -14.94
C GLY A 156 13.41 -3.85 -14.03
N GLY A 157 13.53 -4.08 -12.72
CA GLY A 157 14.11 -3.11 -11.77
C GLY A 157 13.14 -1.99 -11.34
N VAL A 158 11.89 -1.99 -11.81
CA VAL A 158 10.89 -0.93 -11.48
C VAL A 158 10.65 -0.85 -9.99
N GLY A 159 10.41 -1.99 -9.31
CA GLY A 159 10.17 -2.02 -7.88
C GLY A 159 11.34 -1.50 -7.07
N ARG A 160 12.59 -1.88 -7.43
CA ARG A 160 13.81 -1.35 -6.79
C ARG A 160 13.87 0.17 -6.90
N ARG A 161 13.68 0.73 -8.09
CA ARG A 161 13.72 2.19 -8.32
C ARG A 161 12.66 2.96 -7.54
N LEU A 162 11.46 2.40 -7.38
CA LEU A 162 10.41 2.97 -6.54
C LEU A 162 10.83 2.98 -5.06
N ILE A 163 11.36 1.87 -4.56
CA ILE A 163 11.86 1.74 -3.19
C ILE A 163 13.04 2.69 -2.96
N ASP A 164 14.03 2.72 -3.85
CA ASP A 164 15.21 3.58 -3.72
C ASP A 164 14.81 5.05 -3.59
N ARG A 165 13.84 5.51 -4.40
CA ARG A 165 13.32 6.87 -4.33
C ARG A 165 12.63 7.15 -2.99
N PHE A 166 11.79 6.26 -2.54
CA PHE A 166 11.09 6.41 -1.25
C PHE A 166 12.07 6.42 -0.07
N ILE A 167 13.06 5.51 -0.07
CA ILE A 167 14.10 5.45 0.95
C ILE A 167 14.94 6.72 0.96
N GLN A 168 15.31 7.23 -0.21
CA GLN A 168 16.06 8.49 -0.32
C GLN A 168 15.32 9.64 0.39
N ASP A 169 14.02 9.77 0.14
CA ASP A 169 13.20 10.83 0.74
C ASP A 169 12.99 10.61 2.25
N LEU A 170 12.89 9.35 2.73
CA LEU A 170 12.83 9.02 4.15
C LEU A 170 14.15 9.40 4.87
N ARG A 171 15.30 9.09 4.26
CA ARG A 171 16.62 9.46 4.80
C ARG A 171 16.79 10.98 4.93
N GLN A 172 16.33 11.75 3.94
CA GLN A 172 16.33 13.22 4.01
C GLN A 172 15.49 13.74 5.18
N ARG A 173 14.46 13.01 5.58
CA ARG A 173 13.62 13.31 6.75
C ARG A 173 14.12 12.67 8.05
N ARG A 174 15.29 12.01 8.03
CA ARG A 174 15.90 11.33 9.18
C ARG A 174 14.96 10.31 9.85
N VAL A 175 14.19 9.59 9.05
CA VAL A 175 13.32 8.51 9.53
C VAL A 175 14.20 7.30 9.82
N SER A 176 14.03 6.65 10.97
CA SER A 176 14.91 5.59 11.46
C SER A 176 14.77 4.24 10.75
N GLY A 177 13.64 4.02 10.07
CA GLY A 177 13.41 2.76 9.37
C GLY A 177 12.04 2.66 8.77
N VAL A 178 11.85 1.66 7.92
CA VAL A 178 10.61 1.37 7.20
C VAL A 178 10.22 -0.09 7.36
N HIS A 179 8.93 -0.35 7.43
CA HIS A 179 8.38 -1.71 7.45
C HIS A 179 7.31 -1.89 6.38
N LEU A 180 7.03 -3.15 6.09
CA LEU A 180 5.88 -3.56 5.27
C LEU A 180 5.39 -4.94 5.72
N PHE A 181 4.19 -5.29 5.25
CA PHE A 181 3.65 -6.64 5.43
C PHE A 181 3.40 -7.26 4.06
N CYS A 182 3.79 -8.52 3.89
CA CYS A 182 3.59 -9.22 2.63
C CYS A 182 3.35 -10.72 2.85
N GLY A 183 2.79 -11.38 1.84
CA GLY A 183 2.78 -12.84 1.77
C GLY A 183 4.15 -13.42 1.41
N ALA A 184 4.26 -14.73 1.23
CA ALA A 184 5.53 -15.41 0.94
C ALA A 184 6.14 -15.03 -0.42
N ALA A 185 5.31 -14.88 -1.46
CA ALA A 185 5.79 -14.67 -2.83
C ALA A 185 6.68 -13.42 -3.02
N PRO A 186 6.40 -12.24 -2.40
CA PRO A 186 7.25 -11.07 -2.53
C PRO A 186 8.51 -11.07 -1.63
N VAL A 187 8.64 -11.98 -0.66
CA VAL A 187 9.78 -11.99 0.29
C VAL A 187 11.14 -11.96 -0.43
N PRO A 188 11.41 -12.80 -1.45
CA PRO A 188 12.72 -12.78 -2.13
C PRO A 188 13.03 -11.42 -2.77
N PHE A 189 12.02 -10.74 -3.30
CA PHE A 189 12.21 -9.40 -3.86
C PHE A 189 12.59 -8.39 -2.77
N TYR A 190 11.89 -8.38 -1.63
CA TYR A 190 12.21 -7.46 -0.53
C TYR A 190 13.57 -7.73 0.07
N THR A 191 13.99 -9.01 0.18
CA THR A 191 15.34 -9.37 0.59
C THR A 191 16.40 -8.83 -0.37
N CYS A 192 16.17 -8.90 -1.68
CA CYS A 192 17.07 -8.32 -2.68
C CYS A 192 17.21 -6.79 -2.62
N VAL A 193 16.29 -6.10 -1.95
CA VAL A 193 16.33 -4.64 -1.72
C VAL A 193 16.59 -4.31 -0.23
N ASP A 194 17.33 -5.18 0.44
CA ASP A 194 17.90 -5.05 1.78
C ASP A 194 16.89 -5.05 2.94
N PHE A 195 15.63 -5.44 2.69
CA PHE A 195 14.70 -5.73 3.77
C PHE A 195 15.01 -7.11 4.37
N HIS A 196 14.81 -7.24 5.67
CA HIS A 196 14.93 -8.51 6.38
C HIS A 196 13.64 -8.82 7.14
N GLU A 197 13.40 -10.09 7.40
CA GLU A 197 12.27 -10.56 8.19
C GLU A 197 12.46 -10.17 9.65
N LEU A 198 11.47 -9.52 10.24
CA LEU A 198 11.38 -9.28 11.67
C LEU A 198 10.53 -10.35 12.36
N ALA A 199 9.44 -10.76 11.73
CA ALA A 199 8.52 -11.76 12.23
C ALA A 199 7.63 -12.31 11.13
N VAL A 200 7.15 -13.54 11.31
CA VAL A 200 6.13 -14.17 10.48
C VAL A 200 5.00 -14.72 11.35
N ILE A 201 3.77 -14.61 10.87
CA ILE A 201 2.58 -15.19 11.50
C ILE A 201 1.72 -15.89 10.46
N SER A 202 0.85 -16.80 10.89
CA SER A 202 -0.16 -17.40 10.02
C SER A 202 -1.49 -16.66 10.19
N VAL A 203 -2.05 -16.18 9.10
CA VAL A 203 -3.37 -15.55 9.07
C VAL A 203 -4.26 -16.34 8.11
N ARG A 204 -5.27 -17.03 8.64
CA ARG A 204 -6.17 -17.90 7.86
C ARG A 204 -5.43 -18.95 7.02
N GLY A 205 -4.37 -19.53 7.58
CA GLY A 205 -3.55 -20.54 6.91
C GLY A 205 -2.45 -19.99 5.98
N ASN A 206 -2.42 -18.68 5.72
CA ASN A 206 -1.42 -18.06 4.88
C ASN A 206 -0.34 -17.35 5.72
N PRO A 207 0.96 -17.49 5.39
CA PRO A 207 2.03 -16.78 6.07
C PRO A 207 1.98 -15.29 5.71
N VAL A 208 2.13 -14.45 6.73
CA VAL A 208 2.27 -13.00 6.60
C VAL A 208 3.57 -12.59 7.28
N TYR A 209 4.44 -11.98 6.52
CA TYR A 209 5.76 -11.53 6.92
C TYR A 209 5.75 -10.05 7.25
N ALA A 210 6.35 -9.69 8.38
CA ALA A 210 6.74 -8.31 8.68
C ALA A 210 8.19 -8.12 8.23
N MET A 211 8.38 -7.39 7.15
CA MET A 211 9.69 -7.07 6.60
C MET A 211 10.10 -5.66 7.00
N VAL A 212 11.36 -5.47 7.36
CA VAL A 212 11.88 -4.19 7.87
C VAL A 212 13.21 -3.82 7.22
N LEU A 213 13.46 -2.52 7.12
CA LEU A 213 14.74 -1.96 6.69
C LEU A 213 15.11 -0.78 7.60
N ARG A 214 16.29 -0.80 8.18
CA ARG A 214 16.87 0.33 8.93
C ARG A 214 17.47 1.36 7.96
N LEU A 215 17.29 2.66 8.21
CA LEU A 215 17.71 3.74 7.32
C LEU A 215 18.86 4.56 7.89
#